data_6ab698280772ce720252f0f6a0e7e748
#
_entry.id   6ab698280772ce720252f0f6a0e7e748
#
_cell.length_a   1.000
_cell.length_b   1.000
_cell.length_c   1.000
_cell.angle_alpha   90.00
_cell.angle_beta   90.00
_cell.angle_gamma   90.00
#
_symmetry.space_group_name_H-M   'P 1'
#
loop_
_entity.id
_entity.type
_entity.pdbx_description
1 polymer ?
#
loop_
_entity_poly.entity_id
_entity_poly.type
_entity_poly.pdbx_seq_one_letter_code
_entity_poly.pdbx_strand_id
1 'polypeptide(L)'
;MTKTRNRYGVALAGVVLHLMIGGVYAWSVFTKPIAQQTGWREASVSFAFSLAIFCLGMSAAFMGRLVEKFGPTVTGTISAIFYGSGIMLTGVAIHTHQLWLLYLAYGVIGGLGLGSGYVTPVSTIIRWFPDKRGLATGPAIMGFGFAALLTGPIAQQLMSNVGLSATFYVLGAFYLVVMLIAAQFIKKPRPNELPAAIAQKASRVSLTNGQQLTANEAVKTRTFAFLWLMFFININREF
;
A
#
# COMPACT_ATOMS: atom_id res chain seq x y z
N MET A 1 16.35 -4.41 30.51
CA MET A 1 15.62 -5.50 29.82
C MET A 1 14.94 -4.92 28.58
N THR A 2 15.45 -5.18 27.41
CA THR A 2 14.83 -4.73 26.14
C THR A 2 13.60 -5.59 25.88
N LYS A 3 12.42 -4.98 25.97
CA LYS A 3 11.12 -5.63 25.74
C LYS A 3 11.12 -6.29 24.35
N THR A 4 11.00 -7.62 24.28
CA THR A 4 10.89 -8.37 23.02
C THR A 4 9.62 -7.91 22.30
N ARG A 5 9.76 -7.58 21.01
CA ARG A 5 8.61 -7.12 20.19
C ARG A 5 7.73 -8.30 19.83
N ASN A 6 6.43 -8.09 19.89
CA ASN A 6 5.47 -9.12 19.51
C ASN A 6 5.34 -9.14 17.98
N ARG A 7 5.72 -10.26 17.33
CA ARG A 7 5.62 -10.45 15.88
C ARG A 7 4.20 -10.30 15.33
N TYR A 8 3.20 -10.70 16.12
CA TYR A 8 1.78 -10.55 15.73
C TYR A 8 1.34 -9.10 15.73
N GLY A 9 1.87 -8.27 16.64
CA GLY A 9 1.62 -6.83 16.65
C GLY A 9 2.18 -6.14 15.40
N VAL A 10 3.37 -6.57 14.92
CA VAL A 10 3.94 -6.07 13.67
C VAL A 10 3.09 -6.50 12.47
N ALA A 11 2.61 -7.76 12.45
CA ALA A 11 1.72 -8.24 11.39
C ALA A 11 0.40 -7.47 11.37
N LEU A 12 -0.23 -7.26 12.53
CA LEU A 12 -1.46 -6.49 12.65
C LEU A 12 -1.28 -5.05 12.13
N ALA A 13 -0.19 -4.40 12.51
CA ALA A 13 0.13 -3.05 12.01
C ALA A 13 0.29 -3.03 10.48
N GLY A 14 0.88 -4.09 9.90
CA GLY A 14 0.96 -4.26 8.46
C GLY A 14 -0.40 -4.44 7.79
N VAL A 15 -1.30 -5.23 8.39
CA VAL A 15 -2.69 -5.40 7.92
C VAL A 15 -3.44 -4.07 7.97
N VAL A 16 -3.32 -3.32 9.07
CA VAL A 16 -3.96 -1.99 9.21
C VAL A 16 -3.46 -1.04 8.13
N LEU A 17 -2.16 -0.99 7.88
CA LEU A 17 -1.59 -0.13 6.85
C LEU A 17 -2.13 -0.51 5.46
N HIS A 18 -2.19 -1.82 5.14
CA HIS A 18 -2.77 -2.32 3.90
C HIS A 18 -4.27 -2.01 3.77
N LEU A 19 -5.01 -2.12 4.87
CA LEU A 19 -6.43 -1.79 4.91
C LEU A 19 -6.68 -0.31 4.59
N MET A 20 -5.81 0.59 5.06
CA MET A 20 -5.94 2.03 4.76
C MET A 20 -5.64 2.33 3.29
N ILE A 21 -4.53 1.83 2.75
CA ILE A 21 -4.16 2.10 1.35
C ILE A 21 -5.07 1.38 0.35
N GLY A 22 -5.67 0.26 0.74
CA GLY A 22 -6.62 -0.48 -0.11
C GLY A 22 -7.93 0.27 -0.37
N GLY A 23 -8.20 1.35 0.38
CA GLY A 23 -9.30 2.27 0.09
C GLY A 23 -9.26 2.87 -1.32
N VAL A 24 -8.12 2.79 -2.02
CA VAL A 24 -7.97 3.19 -3.43
C VAL A 24 -8.96 2.47 -4.35
N TYR A 25 -9.30 1.22 -4.07
CA TYR A 25 -10.26 0.44 -4.87
C TYR A 25 -11.72 0.88 -4.70
N ALA A 26 -12.02 1.70 -3.71
CA ALA A 26 -13.34 2.33 -3.59
C ALA A 26 -13.53 3.53 -4.53
N TRP A 27 -12.55 3.84 -5.41
CA TRP A 27 -12.60 5.00 -6.31
C TRP A 27 -13.87 5.06 -7.16
N SER A 28 -14.38 3.91 -7.59
CA SER A 28 -15.63 3.84 -8.38
C SER A 28 -16.84 4.50 -7.69
N VAL A 29 -16.87 4.49 -6.36
CA VAL A 29 -17.93 5.14 -5.55
C VAL A 29 -17.89 6.66 -5.70
N PHE A 30 -16.72 7.23 -5.96
CA PHE A 30 -16.52 8.68 -6.06
C PHE A 30 -16.64 9.22 -7.48
N THR A 31 -16.45 8.37 -8.52
CA THR A 31 -16.35 8.81 -9.92
C THR A 31 -17.56 9.62 -10.36
N LYS A 32 -18.77 9.09 -10.19
CA LYS A 32 -20.02 9.79 -10.55
C LYS A 32 -20.26 11.07 -9.73
N PRO A 33 -20.19 11.04 -8.38
CA PRO A 33 -20.36 12.24 -7.56
C PRO A 33 -19.37 13.35 -7.94
N ILE A 34 -18.10 13.02 -8.20
CA ILE A 34 -17.10 14.01 -8.63
C ILE A 34 -17.50 14.61 -9.98
N ALA A 35 -17.83 13.77 -10.97
CA ALA A 35 -18.22 14.23 -12.30
C ALA A 35 -19.46 15.14 -12.24
N GLN A 36 -20.47 14.78 -11.46
CA GLN A 36 -21.68 15.57 -11.30
C GLN A 36 -21.43 16.93 -10.61
N GLN A 37 -20.60 16.95 -9.57
CA GLN A 37 -20.32 18.19 -8.84
C GLN A 37 -19.42 19.15 -9.61
N THR A 38 -18.44 18.63 -10.34
CA THR A 38 -17.40 19.44 -10.99
C THR A 38 -17.69 19.73 -12.47
N GLY A 39 -18.60 18.99 -13.09
CA GLY A 39 -18.85 19.03 -14.53
C GLY A 39 -17.79 18.32 -15.37
N TRP A 40 -16.87 17.59 -14.75
CA TRP A 40 -15.85 16.84 -15.49
C TRP A 40 -16.42 15.56 -16.11
N ARG A 41 -15.79 15.10 -17.17
CA ARG A 41 -16.13 13.81 -17.79
C ARG A 41 -15.75 12.66 -16.85
N GLU A 42 -16.61 11.66 -16.68
CA GLU A 42 -16.34 10.48 -15.84
C GLU A 42 -15.00 9.78 -16.25
N ALA A 43 -14.72 9.73 -17.55
CA ALA A 43 -13.44 9.18 -18.03
C ALA A 43 -12.23 9.95 -17.53
N SER A 44 -12.30 11.28 -17.42
CA SER A 44 -11.22 12.11 -16.87
C SER A 44 -11.05 11.88 -15.36
N VAL A 45 -12.14 11.70 -14.64
CA VAL A 45 -12.11 11.36 -13.20
C VAL A 45 -11.53 9.97 -12.99
N SER A 46 -11.93 8.98 -13.82
CA SER A 46 -11.40 7.61 -13.75
C SER A 46 -9.92 7.55 -14.10
N PHE A 47 -9.42 8.42 -14.96
CA PHE A 47 -7.99 8.50 -15.30
C PHE A 47 -7.11 8.79 -14.08
N ALA A 48 -7.62 9.53 -13.08
CA ALA A 48 -6.89 9.75 -11.82
C ALA A 48 -6.55 8.44 -11.10
N PHE A 49 -7.48 7.46 -11.12
CA PHE A 49 -7.23 6.12 -10.59
C PHE A 49 -6.16 5.37 -11.38
N SER A 50 -6.25 5.39 -12.71
CA SER A 50 -5.24 4.75 -13.57
C SER A 50 -3.84 5.32 -13.32
N LEU A 51 -3.75 6.64 -13.16
CA LEU A 51 -2.50 7.32 -12.81
C LEU A 51 -2.00 6.92 -11.42
N ALA A 52 -2.90 6.78 -10.44
CA ALA A 52 -2.53 6.32 -9.09
C ALA A 52 -1.96 4.90 -9.11
N ILE A 53 -2.57 3.97 -9.86
CA ILE A 53 -2.07 2.61 -9.99
C ILE A 53 -0.74 2.56 -10.75
N PHE A 54 -0.56 3.38 -11.79
CA PHE A 54 0.73 3.52 -12.47
C PHE A 54 1.83 4.01 -11.52
N CYS A 55 1.56 5.08 -10.76
CA CYS A 55 2.50 5.61 -9.78
C CYS A 55 2.76 4.64 -8.62
N LEU A 56 1.74 3.84 -8.21
CA LEU A 56 1.91 2.74 -7.26
C LEU A 56 2.96 1.75 -7.78
N GLY A 57 2.82 1.28 -9.00
CA GLY A 57 3.76 0.32 -9.61
C GLY A 57 5.18 0.88 -9.69
N MET A 58 5.32 2.12 -10.15
CA MET A 58 6.61 2.82 -10.20
C MET A 58 7.21 3.00 -8.81
N SER A 59 6.44 3.48 -7.86
CA SER A 59 6.88 3.64 -6.47
C SER A 59 7.31 2.30 -5.85
N ALA A 60 6.50 1.25 -6.01
CA ALA A 60 6.81 -0.07 -5.47
C ALA A 60 8.15 -0.63 -5.97
N ALA A 61 8.50 -0.39 -7.24
CA ALA A 61 9.75 -0.83 -7.84
C ALA A 61 10.99 -0.23 -7.15
N PHE A 62 10.91 1.04 -6.72
CA PHE A 62 12.02 1.73 -6.07
C PHE A 62 12.01 1.61 -4.55
N MET A 63 10.82 1.52 -3.95
CA MET A 63 10.63 1.53 -2.49
C MET A 63 11.21 0.31 -1.79
N GLY A 64 11.36 -0.83 -2.46
CA GLY A 64 12.03 -1.99 -1.90
C GLY A 64 13.45 -1.66 -1.39
N ARG A 65 14.23 -0.92 -2.16
CA ARG A 65 15.57 -0.45 -1.77
C ARG A 65 15.53 0.53 -0.60
N LEU A 66 14.54 1.42 -0.58
CA LEU A 66 14.37 2.39 0.52
C LEU A 66 14.00 1.70 1.83
N VAL A 67 13.11 0.70 1.80
CA VAL A 67 12.77 -0.13 2.97
C VAL A 67 14.02 -0.82 3.53
N GLU A 68 14.91 -1.29 2.67
CA GLU A 68 16.16 -1.91 3.11
C GLU A 68 17.12 -0.89 3.75
N LYS A 69 17.28 0.28 3.15
CA LYS A 69 18.21 1.32 3.58
C LYS A 69 17.72 2.07 4.83
N PHE A 70 16.49 2.57 4.82
CA PHE A 70 15.96 3.45 5.88
C PHE A 70 15.08 2.72 6.90
N GLY A 71 14.66 1.50 6.59
CA GLY A 71 13.80 0.69 7.44
C GLY A 71 12.31 0.91 7.22
N PRO A 72 11.48 -0.05 7.68
CA PRO A 72 10.06 -0.06 7.39
C PRO A 72 9.28 1.04 8.13
N THR A 73 9.73 1.50 9.28
CA THR A 73 9.09 2.60 10.02
C THR A 73 9.13 3.90 9.19
N VAL A 74 10.31 4.23 8.64
CA VAL A 74 10.48 5.45 7.84
C VAL A 74 9.66 5.38 6.56
N THR A 75 9.73 4.26 5.84
CA THR A 75 8.98 4.09 4.59
C THR A 75 7.47 4.02 4.80
N GLY A 76 7.01 3.42 5.91
CA GLY A 76 5.61 3.46 6.32
C GLY A 76 5.13 4.88 6.67
N THR A 77 5.98 5.67 7.34
CA THR A 77 5.70 7.08 7.63
C THR A 77 5.62 7.92 6.34
N ILE A 78 6.53 7.72 5.40
CA ILE A 78 6.48 8.36 4.08
C ILE A 78 5.17 8.01 3.37
N SER A 79 4.80 6.73 3.37
CA SER A 79 3.53 6.29 2.81
C SER A 79 2.33 7.00 3.44
N ALA A 80 2.29 7.09 4.77
CA ALA A 80 1.21 7.76 5.49
C ALA A 80 1.07 9.22 5.10
N ILE A 81 2.20 9.94 5.03
CA ILE A 81 2.23 11.36 4.65
C ILE A 81 1.76 11.54 3.20
N PHE A 82 2.35 10.78 2.27
CA PHE A 82 2.01 10.91 0.85
C PHE A 82 0.55 10.51 0.57
N TYR A 83 0.12 9.35 1.06
CA TYR A 83 -1.23 8.88 0.80
C TYR A 83 -2.28 9.75 1.49
N GLY A 84 -2.12 10.02 2.79
CA GLY A 84 -3.06 10.83 3.55
C GLY A 84 -3.18 12.27 3.00
N SER A 85 -2.03 12.92 2.71
CA SER A 85 -2.04 14.26 2.10
C SER A 85 -2.59 14.24 0.67
N GLY A 86 -2.29 13.21 -0.13
CA GLY A 86 -2.84 13.04 -1.47
C GLY A 86 -4.37 12.97 -1.47
N ILE A 87 -4.94 12.19 -0.53
CA ILE A 87 -6.40 12.11 -0.35
C ILE A 87 -6.98 13.46 0.13
N MET A 88 -6.34 14.14 1.08
CA MET A 88 -6.80 15.48 1.52
C MET A 88 -6.76 16.51 0.39
N LEU A 89 -5.65 16.55 -0.36
CA LEU A 89 -5.50 17.45 -1.51
C LEU A 89 -6.50 17.13 -2.63
N THR A 90 -6.95 15.89 -2.75
CA THR A 90 -8.05 15.52 -3.66
C THR A 90 -9.33 16.27 -3.30
N GLY A 91 -9.64 16.42 -2.00
CA GLY A 91 -10.75 17.26 -1.54
C GLY A 91 -10.58 18.73 -1.96
N VAL A 92 -9.36 19.27 -1.91
CA VAL A 92 -9.06 20.64 -2.42
C VAL A 92 -9.28 20.71 -3.92
N ALA A 93 -8.81 19.73 -4.69
CA ALA A 93 -8.98 19.68 -6.14
C ALA A 93 -10.46 19.71 -6.56
N ILE A 94 -11.30 18.97 -5.86
CA ILE A 94 -12.75 18.92 -6.09
C ILE A 94 -13.40 20.25 -5.70
N HIS A 95 -13.04 20.82 -4.56
CA HIS A 95 -13.58 22.09 -4.08
C HIS A 95 -13.23 23.26 -5.02
N THR A 96 -12.01 23.27 -5.54
CA THR A 96 -11.52 24.32 -6.45
C THR A 96 -11.81 24.05 -7.94
N HIS A 97 -12.43 22.93 -8.27
CA HIS A 97 -12.74 22.48 -9.64
C HIS A 97 -11.48 22.42 -10.54
N GLN A 98 -10.35 21.96 -10.01
CA GLN A 98 -9.07 21.87 -10.73
C GLN A 98 -8.71 20.43 -11.05
N LEU A 99 -8.98 19.97 -12.28
CA LEU A 99 -8.73 18.61 -12.71
C LEU A 99 -7.23 18.22 -12.66
N TRP A 100 -6.33 19.14 -13.02
CA TRP A 100 -4.88 18.89 -12.95
C TRP A 100 -4.42 18.61 -11.51
N LEU A 101 -5.04 19.30 -10.54
CA LEU A 101 -4.73 19.10 -9.12
C LEU A 101 -5.24 17.73 -8.64
N LEU A 102 -6.38 17.25 -9.17
CA LEU A 102 -6.85 15.88 -8.93
C LEU A 102 -5.82 14.85 -9.36
N TYR A 103 -5.25 15.00 -10.56
CA TYR A 103 -4.22 14.10 -11.07
C TYR A 103 -2.94 14.14 -10.23
N LEU A 104 -2.51 15.33 -9.83
CA LEU A 104 -1.33 15.49 -8.99
C LEU A 104 -1.58 14.90 -7.59
N ALA A 105 -2.70 15.24 -6.96
CA ALA A 105 -3.03 14.87 -5.59
C ALA A 105 -3.29 13.37 -5.45
N TYR A 106 -4.31 12.88 -6.13
CA TYR A 106 -4.72 11.47 -6.05
C TYR A 106 -3.79 10.57 -6.85
N GLY A 107 -3.52 10.95 -8.11
CA GLY A 107 -2.75 10.13 -9.04
C GLY A 107 -1.28 10.03 -8.65
N VAL A 108 -0.59 11.16 -8.53
CA VAL A 108 0.87 11.14 -8.31
C VAL A 108 1.19 11.01 -6.81
N ILE A 109 0.78 11.96 -5.99
CA ILE A 109 1.13 11.99 -4.55
C ILE A 109 0.52 10.76 -3.86
N GLY A 110 -0.77 10.52 -4.04
CA GLY A 110 -1.46 9.35 -3.52
C GLY A 110 -0.86 8.05 -4.02
N GLY A 111 -0.59 7.93 -5.33
CA GLY A 111 0.01 6.75 -5.95
C GLY A 111 1.41 6.42 -5.43
N LEU A 112 2.27 7.42 -5.21
CA LEU A 112 3.59 7.23 -4.57
C LEU A 112 3.44 6.72 -3.12
N GLY A 113 2.47 7.26 -2.38
CA GLY A 113 2.12 6.79 -1.05
C GLY A 113 1.64 5.34 -1.04
N LEU A 114 0.80 4.96 -2.01
CA LEU A 114 0.30 3.60 -2.19
C LEU A 114 1.43 2.58 -2.38
N GLY A 115 2.37 2.84 -3.31
CA GLY A 115 3.45 1.90 -3.61
C GLY A 115 4.40 1.70 -2.43
N SER A 116 4.76 2.76 -1.71
CA SER A 116 5.56 2.66 -0.48
C SER A 116 4.81 1.92 0.63
N GLY A 117 3.51 2.16 0.77
CA GLY A 117 2.64 1.51 1.74
C GLY A 117 2.40 0.02 1.45
N TYR A 118 2.42 -0.38 0.19
CA TYR A 118 2.26 -1.78 -0.20
C TYR A 118 3.52 -2.62 0.09
N VAL A 119 4.68 -2.14 -0.33
CA VAL A 119 5.94 -2.90 -0.20
C VAL A 119 6.40 -3.01 1.25
N THR A 120 6.18 -1.98 2.07
CA THR A 120 6.70 -1.91 3.44
C THR A 120 6.19 -3.02 4.35
N PRO A 121 4.87 -3.28 4.49
CA PRO A 121 4.37 -4.37 5.32
C PRO A 121 4.75 -5.74 4.79
N VAL A 122 4.59 -6.00 3.48
CA VAL A 122 4.87 -7.31 2.88
C VAL A 122 6.32 -7.71 3.14
N SER A 123 7.28 -6.83 2.82
CA SER A 123 8.70 -7.11 3.02
C SER A 123 9.07 -7.31 4.49
N THR A 124 8.38 -6.63 5.41
CA THR A 124 8.63 -6.73 6.84
C THR A 124 8.04 -8.00 7.44
N ILE A 125 6.79 -8.32 7.10
CA ILE A 125 6.08 -9.51 7.60
C ILE A 125 6.81 -10.79 7.20
N ILE A 126 7.30 -10.88 5.96
CA ILE A 126 8.09 -12.04 5.49
C ILE A 126 9.33 -12.26 6.37
N ARG A 127 9.96 -11.21 6.86
CA ARG A 127 11.14 -11.29 7.76
C ARG A 127 10.79 -11.75 9.18
N TRP A 128 9.59 -11.42 9.66
CA TRP A 128 9.11 -11.83 10.98
C TRP A 128 8.56 -13.28 10.99
N PHE A 129 8.09 -13.77 9.84
CA PHE A 129 7.47 -15.09 9.70
C PHE A 129 8.15 -15.93 8.61
N PRO A 130 9.45 -16.21 8.72
CA PRO A 130 10.14 -17.03 7.73
C PRO A 130 9.66 -18.48 7.73
N ASP A 131 9.03 -18.92 8.84
CA ASP A 131 8.43 -20.25 9.05
C ASP A 131 7.06 -20.40 8.38
N LYS A 132 6.30 -19.31 8.22
CA LYS A 132 4.91 -19.30 7.73
C LYS A 132 4.64 -18.11 6.79
N ARG A 133 5.50 -17.90 5.79
CA ARG A 133 5.46 -16.71 4.91
C ARG A 133 4.08 -16.47 4.28
N GLY A 134 3.49 -17.50 3.66
CA GLY A 134 2.18 -17.36 3.01
C GLY A 134 1.05 -17.05 3.98
N LEU A 135 1.04 -17.73 5.15
CA LEU A 135 0.01 -17.51 6.17
C LEU A 135 0.11 -16.12 6.82
N ALA A 136 1.29 -15.53 6.85
CA ALA A 136 1.51 -14.22 7.44
C ALA A 136 1.26 -13.07 6.45
N THR A 137 1.59 -13.25 5.17
CA THR A 137 1.33 -12.25 4.13
C THR A 137 -0.09 -12.28 3.60
N GLY A 138 -0.75 -13.45 3.64
CA GLY A 138 -2.14 -13.60 3.19
C GLY A 138 -3.10 -12.58 3.80
N PRO A 139 -3.22 -12.49 5.14
CA PRO A 139 -4.09 -11.50 5.80
C PRO A 139 -3.74 -10.05 5.46
N ALA A 140 -2.45 -9.74 5.26
CA ALA A 140 -2.04 -8.39 4.87
C ALA A 140 -2.57 -8.04 3.46
N ILE A 141 -2.41 -8.95 2.50
CA ILE A 141 -2.90 -8.76 1.13
C ILE A 141 -4.44 -8.78 1.10
N MET A 142 -5.07 -9.67 1.89
CA MET A 142 -6.53 -9.64 2.07
C MET A 142 -7.02 -8.28 2.59
N GLY A 143 -6.33 -7.69 3.57
CA GLY A 143 -6.67 -6.35 4.10
C GLY A 143 -6.71 -5.30 3.00
N PHE A 144 -5.79 -5.36 2.06
CA PHE A 144 -5.77 -4.47 0.90
C PHE A 144 -7.01 -4.65 -0.01
N GLY A 145 -7.39 -5.90 -0.31
CA GLY A 145 -8.57 -6.20 -1.11
C GLY A 145 -9.90 -5.89 -0.40
N PHE A 146 -10.00 -6.19 0.91
CA PHE A 146 -11.21 -5.93 1.71
C PHE A 146 -11.45 -4.45 2.03
N ALA A 147 -10.46 -3.60 1.86
CA ALA A 147 -10.56 -2.19 2.18
C ALA A 147 -11.71 -1.49 1.43
N ALA A 148 -11.90 -1.80 0.15
CA ALA A 148 -12.98 -1.22 -0.65
C ALA A 148 -14.36 -1.53 -0.10
N LEU A 149 -14.56 -2.75 0.43
CA LEU A 149 -15.82 -3.19 1.05
C LEU A 149 -16.18 -2.34 2.28
N LEU A 150 -15.18 -1.89 3.04
CA LEU A 150 -15.36 -1.04 4.20
C LEU A 150 -15.42 0.44 3.80
N THR A 151 -14.51 0.89 2.94
CA THR A 151 -14.40 2.29 2.53
C THR A 151 -15.60 2.73 1.72
N GLY A 152 -16.18 1.88 0.86
CA GLY A 152 -17.32 2.24 0.01
C GLY A 152 -18.54 2.75 0.80
N PRO A 153 -19.11 1.95 1.71
CA PRO A 153 -20.25 2.40 2.53
C PRO A 153 -19.94 3.60 3.43
N ILE A 154 -18.73 3.62 4.03
CA ILE A 154 -18.29 4.75 4.86
C ILE A 154 -18.22 6.03 4.04
N ALA A 155 -17.66 5.97 2.83
CA ALA A 155 -17.56 7.10 1.93
C ALA A 155 -18.93 7.61 1.49
N GLN A 156 -19.86 6.70 1.16
CA GLN A 156 -21.24 7.09 0.79
C GLN A 156 -21.94 7.81 1.94
N GLN A 157 -21.83 7.29 3.16
CA GLN A 157 -22.42 7.92 4.34
C GLN A 157 -21.76 9.28 4.66
N LEU A 158 -20.46 9.40 4.52
CA LEU A 158 -19.76 10.67 4.70
C LEU A 158 -20.19 11.69 3.62
N MET A 159 -20.25 11.28 2.36
CA MET A 159 -20.68 12.17 1.27
C MET A 159 -22.09 12.72 1.50
N SER A 160 -23.03 11.90 2.03
CA SER A 160 -24.39 12.35 2.32
C SER A 160 -24.46 13.30 3.52
N ASN A 161 -23.57 13.17 4.51
CA ASN A 161 -23.64 13.95 5.74
C ASN A 161 -22.79 15.25 5.68
N VAL A 162 -21.59 15.20 5.09
CA VAL A 162 -20.66 16.32 5.11
C VAL A 162 -20.31 16.85 3.71
N GLY A 163 -20.79 16.18 2.66
CA GLY A 163 -20.50 16.55 1.27
C GLY A 163 -19.22 15.92 0.75
N LEU A 164 -19.05 15.99 -0.59
CA LEU A 164 -18.00 15.25 -1.30
C LEU A 164 -16.59 15.70 -0.92
N SER A 165 -16.29 17.00 -0.99
CA SER A 165 -14.94 17.51 -0.70
C SER A 165 -14.54 17.28 0.76
N ALA A 166 -15.46 17.47 1.70
CA ALA A 166 -15.23 17.22 3.12
C ALA A 166 -14.98 15.73 3.42
N THR A 167 -15.63 14.83 2.68
CA THR A 167 -15.34 13.38 2.77
C THR A 167 -13.88 13.07 2.52
N PHE A 168 -13.26 13.67 1.51
CA PHE A 168 -11.83 13.47 1.24
C PHE A 168 -10.94 14.05 2.34
N TYR A 169 -11.30 15.18 2.95
CA TYR A 169 -10.56 15.72 4.10
C TYR A 169 -10.64 14.78 5.30
N VAL A 170 -11.82 14.27 5.62
CA VAL A 170 -12.02 13.35 6.76
C VAL A 170 -11.29 12.03 6.52
N LEU A 171 -11.47 11.42 5.34
CA LEU A 171 -10.80 10.16 5.01
C LEU A 171 -9.29 10.33 4.96
N GLY A 172 -8.78 11.40 4.35
CA GLY A 172 -7.34 11.66 4.26
C GLY A 172 -6.70 11.88 5.62
N ALA A 173 -7.35 12.65 6.51
CA ALA A 173 -6.89 12.86 7.88
C ALA A 173 -6.92 11.55 8.68
N PHE A 174 -7.98 10.77 8.56
CA PHE A 174 -8.10 9.45 9.19
C PHE A 174 -7.00 8.49 8.72
N TYR A 175 -6.79 8.39 7.42
CA TYR A 175 -5.72 7.54 6.87
C TYR A 175 -4.34 8.00 7.33
N LEU A 176 -4.08 9.31 7.30
CA LEU A 176 -2.82 9.88 7.77
C LEU A 176 -2.52 9.46 9.22
N VAL A 177 -3.46 9.69 10.12
CA VAL A 177 -3.28 9.39 11.55
C VAL A 177 -3.11 7.90 11.80
N VAL A 178 -4.01 7.07 11.26
CA VAL A 178 -3.99 5.61 11.47
C VAL A 178 -2.72 5.00 10.88
N MET A 179 -2.31 5.41 9.68
CA MET A 179 -1.10 4.91 9.05
C MET A 179 0.16 5.38 9.75
N LEU A 180 0.22 6.62 10.27
CA LEU A 180 1.33 7.10 11.09
C LEU A 180 1.50 6.26 12.36
N ILE A 181 0.40 5.96 13.04
CA ILE A 181 0.40 5.10 14.23
C ILE A 181 0.88 3.69 13.84
N ALA A 182 0.30 3.08 12.81
CA ALA A 182 0.66 1.74 12.36
C ALA A 182 2.14 1.66 11.96
N ALA A 183 2.68 2.67 11.26
CA ALA A 183 4.08 2.73 10.84
C ALA A 183 5.07 2.64 12.01
N GLN A 184 4.73 3.17 13.21
CA GLN A 184 5.60 3.08 14.39
C GLN A 184 5.77 1.65 14.90
N PHE A 185 4.80 0.79 14.66
CA PHE A 185 4.85 -0.62 15.06
C PHE A 185 5.54 -1.51 14.03
N ILE A 186 5.62 -1.08 12.77
CA ILE A 186 6.27 -1.84 11.69
C ILE A 186 7.79 -1.65 11.79
N LYS A 187 8.48 -2.65 12.34
CA LYS A 187 9.94 -2.61 12.56
C LYS A 187 10.59 -3.91 12.07
N LYS A 188 11.84 -3.83 11.60
CA LYS A 188 12.63 -5.02 11.26
C LYS A 188 12.89 -5.88 12.51
N PRO A 189 12.85 -7.23 12.42
CA PRO A 189 13.22 -8.09 13.54
C PRO A 189 14.70 -7.89 13.87
N ARG A 190 15.02 -7.88 15.18
CA ARG A 190 16.41 -7.93 15.65
C ARG A 190 16.89 -9.39 15.68
N PRO A 191 18.20 -9.65 15.63
CA PRO A 191 18.74 -11.02 15.63
C PRO A 191 18.20 -11.90 16.78
N ASN A 192 17.93 -11.32 17.94
CA ASN A 192 17.50 -12.04 19.16
C ASN A 192 15.96 -12.05 19.36
N GLU A 193 15.18 -11.49 18.43
CA GLU A 193 13.69 -11.42 18.55
C GLU A 193 13.01 -12.61 17.87
N LEU A 194 13.70 -13.32 16.98
CA LEU A 194 13.20 -14.55 16.38
C LEU A 194 13.56 -15.74 17.29
N PRO A 195 12.61 -16.65 17.59
CA PRO A 195 12.92 -17.90 18.28
C PRO A 195 14.04 -18.66 17.58
N ALA A 196 14.98 -19.24 18.33
CA ALA A 196 16.17 -19.91 17.77
C ALA A 196 15.83 -20.98 16.72
N ALA A 197 14.77 -21.76 16.93
CA ALA A 197 14.28 -22.76 15.99
C ALA A 197 13.83 -22.14 14.65
N ILE A 198 13.23 -20.96 14.69
CA ILE A 198 12.76 -20.23 13.49
C ILE A 198 13.97 -19.60 12.77
N ALA A 199 14.90 -19.02 13.50
CA ALA A 199 16.15 -18.47 12.95
C ALA A 199 16.98 -19.54 12.24
N GLN A 200 17.12 -20.75 12.83
CA GLN A 200 17.79 -21.89 12.22
C GLN A 200 17.07 -22.38 10.95
N LYS A 201 15.74 -22.44 10.96
CA LYS A 201 14.98 -22.83 9.78
C LYS A 201 15.12 -21.81 8.65
N ALA A 202 15.13 -20.51 8.97
CA ALA A 202 15.37 -19.45 8.01
C ALA A 202 16.77 -19.54 7.38
N SER A 203 17.81 -19.83 8.18
CA SER A 203 19.17 -20.05 7.70
C SER A 203 19.27 -21.28 6.80
N ARG A 204 18.64 -22.39 7.16
CA ARG A 204 18.62 -23.61 6.32
C ARG A 204 17.94 -23.38 4.98
N VAL A 205 16.79 -22.69 4.95
CA VAL A 205 16.08 -22.34 3.71
C VAL A 205 16.94 -21.43 2.83
N SER A 206 17.71 -20.52 3.42
CA SER A 206 18.66 -19.67 2.68
C SER A 206 19.80 -20.47 2.07
N LEU A 207 20.27 -21.51 2.74
CA LEU A 207 21.35 -22.36 2.27
C LEU A 207 20.91 -23.37 1.18
N THR A 208 19.64 -23.81 1.23
CA THR A 208 19.11 -24.78 0.26
C THR A 208 18.55 -24.14 -1.02
N ASN A 209 18.21 -22.87 -1.01
CA ASN A 209 17.61 -22.20 -2.17
C ASN A 209 18.60 -21.57 -3.17
N GLY A 210 19.86 -22.01 -3.17
CA GLY A 210 20.83 -21.55 -4.19
C GLY A 210 21.16 -20.06 -4.10
N GLN A 211 21.83 -19.55 -5.09
CA GLN A 211 22.35 -18.18 -5.17
C GLN A 211 21.28 -17.12 -4.86
N GLN A 212 21.53 -16.28 -3.87
CA GLN A 212 20.75 -15.05 -3.66
C GLN A 212 21.08 -14.09 -4.81
N LEU A 213 20.21 -14.05 -5.80
CA LEU A 213 20.34 -13.15 -6.94
C LEU A 213 20.06 -11.72 -6.50
N THR A 214 20.88 -10.79 -6.93
CA THR A 214 20.56 -9.37 -6.86
C THR A 214 19.38 -9.06 -7.80
N ALA A 215 18.67 -7.95 -7.59
CA ALA A 215 17.55 -7.56 -8.44
C ALA A 215 17.93 -7.49 -9.93
N ASN A 216 19.16 -7.01 -10.23
CA ASN A 216 19.66 -6.92 -11.60
C ASN A 216 19.97 -8.29 -12.22
N GLU A 217 20.36 -9.26 -11.43
CA GLU A 217 20.59 -10.64 -11.88
C GLU A 217 19.28 -11.38 -12.03
N ALA A 218 18.32 -11.17 -11.09
CA ALA A 218 17.01 -11.79 -11.13
C ALA A 218 16.24 -11.41 -12.40
N VAL A 219 16.24 -10.14 -12.80
CA VAL A 219 15.58 -9.65 -14.03
C VAL A 219 16.11 -10.33 -15.30
N LYS A 220 17.38 -10.75 -15.32
CA LYS A 220 17.99 -11.44 -16.46
C LYS A 220 17.66 -12.93 -16.53
N THR A 221 17.00 -13.49 -15.51
CA THR A 221 16.66 -14.91 -15.49
C THR A 221 15.41 -15.22 -16.31
N ARG A 222 15.40 -16.39 -16.96
CA ARG A 222 14.21 -16.89 -17.67
C ARG A 222 13.02 -17.06 -16.74
N THR A 223 13.25 -17.46 -15.49
CA THR A 223 12.22 -17.62 -14.45
C THR A 223 11.51 -16.29 -14.17
N PHE A 224 12.26 -15.18 -14.07
CA PHE A 224 11.67 -13.85 -13.92
C PHE A 224 10.80 -13.47 -15.12
N ALA A 225 11.29 -13.68 -16.33
CA ALA A 225 10.55 -13.39 -17.55
C ALA A 225 9.22 -14.18 -17.64
N PHE A 226 9.23 -15.47 -17.30
CA PHE A 226 8.02 -16.29 -17.25
C PHE A 226 7.05 -15.85 -16.16
N LEU A 227 7.52 -15.55 -14.96
CA LEU A 227 6.68 -15.03 -13.88
C LEU A 227 6.06 -13.68 -14.26
N TRP A 228 6.86 -12.78 -14.84
CA TRP A 228 6.37 -11.49 -15.30
C TRP A 228 5.29 -11.64 -16.40
N LEU A 229 5.51 -12.53 -17.37
CA LEU A 229 4.57 -12.82 -18.43
C LEU A 229 3.26 -13.43 -17.89
N MET A 230 3.34 -14.36 -16.93
CA MET A 230 2.17 -14.92 -16.27
C MET A 230 1.35 -13.83 -15.56
N PHE A 231 2.01 -12.93 -14.82
CA PHE A 231 1.35 -11.80 -14.16
C PHE A 231 0.70 -10.87 -15.19
N PHE A 232 1.42 -10.53 -16.24
CA PHE A 232 0.92 -9.66 -17.31
C PHE A 232 -0.33 -10.24 -17.98
N ILE A 233 -0.33 -11.54 -18.31
CA ILE A 233 -1.48 -12.22 -18.94
C ILE A 233 -2.66 -12.28 -17.97
N ASN A 234 -2.43 -12.60 -16.69
CA ASN A 234 -3.50 -12.68 -15.68
C ASN A 234 -4.20 -11.33 -15.49
N ILE A 235 -3.45 -10.24 -15.36
CA ILE A 235 -4.02 -8.90 -15.18
C ILE A 235 -4.84 -8.47 -16.41
N ASN A 236 -4.37 -8.78 -17.62
CA ASN A 236 -5.10 -8.41 -18.84
C ASN A 236 -6.34 -9.29 -19.14
N ARG A 237 -6.55 -10.36 -18.40
CA ARG A 237 -7.74 -11.22 -18.57
C ARG A 237 -8.97 -10.70 -17.81
N GLU A 238 -8.78 -9.77 -16.88
CA GLU A 238 -9.86 -9.19 -16.07
C GLU A 238 -10.42 -7.88 -16.67
N PHE A 239 -9.90 -7.44 -17.79
CA PHE A 239 -10.36 -6.30 -18.59
C PHE A 239 -10.85 -6.76 -19.96
#